data_c95fd647a6949dd6fda4d77ef6f7adb4
#
_entry.id   c95fd647a6949dd6fda4d77ef6f7adb4
#
_cell.length_a   1.000
_cell.length_b   1.000
_cell.length_c   1.000
_cell.angle_alpha   90.00
_cell.angle_beta   90.00
_cell.angle_gamma   90.00
#
_symmetry.space_group_name_H-M   'P 1'
#
loop_
_entity.id
_entity.type
_entity.pdbx_description
1 polymer ?
#
loop_
_entity_poly.entity_id
_entity_poly.type
_entity_poly.pdbx_seq_one_letter_code
_entity_poly.pdbx_strand_id
1 'polypeptide(L)'
;MSDQVEIDLFEEWFEGEFDNWGQASSNPTSWAHIFVKHEKIDDHKFLTSSRYNYEPNKPYREQVVEVTEPVVLGAQVSIIIVKNPACDMIFSYIESEKMFLGHSCEGCMWKDKPLESKARLYKDKYHTWDKGYWQGSEGFFHFDKSYK
;
A
#
# COMPACT_ATOMS: atom_id res chain seq x y z
N MET A 1 10.63 1.53 19.46
CA MET A 1 9.18 1.80 19.38
C MET A 1 8.44 0.57 19.90
N SER A 2 7.41 0.77 20.73
CA SER A 2 6.62 -0.36 21.22
C SER A 2 5.72 -0.89 20.10
N ASP A 3 5.27 -2.13 20.24
CA ASP A 3 4.39 -2.76 19.23
C ASP A 3 3.11 -1.96 19.03
N GLN A 4 2.51 -1.47 20.11
CA GLN A 4 1.28 -0.68 20.03
C GLN A 4 1.51 0.64 19.31
N VAL A 5 2.61 1.32 19.58
CA VAL A 5 2.94 2.59 18.92
C VAL A 5 3.21 2.35 17.44
N GLU A 6 3.89 1.25 17.11
CA GLU A 6 4.20 0.92 15.71
C GLU A 6 2.95 0.63 14.89
N ILE A 7 2.02 -0.18 15.42
CA ILE A 7 0.78 -0.49 14.68
C ILE A 7 -0.11 0.76 14.58
N ASP A 8 -0.19 1.56 15.63
CA ASP A 8 -0.98 2.79 15.61
C ASP A 8 -0.44 3.77 14.58
N LEU A 9 0.89 3.90 14.50
CA LEU A 9 1.54 4.77 13.53
C LEU A 9 1.29 4.27 12.10
N PHE A 10 1.43 2.96 11.89
CA PHE A 10 1.16 2.37 10.58
C PHE A 10 -0.27 2.65 10.14
N GLU A 11 -1.25 2.39 11.00
CA GLU A 11 -2.65 2.58 10.67
C GLU A 11 -3.00 4.04 10.44
N GLU A 12 -2.40 4.97 11.21
CA GLU A 12 -2.60 6.40 11.01
C GLU A 12 -2.10 6.84 9.63
N TRP A 13 -0.94 6.35 9.22
CA TRP A 13 -0.37 6.71 7.92
C TRP A 13 -1.09 6.02 6.77
N PHE A 14 -1.58 4.80 7.01
CA PHE A 14 -2.24 3.99 5.98
C PHE A 14 -3.65 4.50 5.65
N GLU A 15 -4.37 4.96 6.66
CA GLU A 15 -5.73 5.46 6.48
C GLU A 15 -5.75 6.78 5.73
N GLY A 16 -6.63 6.93 4.75
CA GLY A 16 -6.82 8.18 4.06
C GLY A 16 -7.09 8.03 2.57
N GLU A 17 -7.12 9.15 1.91
CA GLU A 17 -7.28 9.22 0.46
C GLU A 17 -5.99 9.72 -0.16
N PHE A 18 -5.60 9.09 -1.27
CA PHE A 18 -4.35 9.36 -1.95
C PHE A 18 -4.60 9.48 -3.45
N ASP A 19 -3.78 10.24 -4.14
CA ASP A 19 -3.77 10.27 -5.60
C ASP A 19 -2.38 10.60 -6.13
N ASN A 20 -2.16 10.28 -7.40
CA ASN A 20 -0.88 10.52 -8.06
C ASN A 20 -0.92 11.66 -9.06
N TRP A 21 -1.72 12.70 -8.80
CA TRP A 21 -1.87 13.83 -9.73
C TRP A 21 -0.53 14.45 -10.12
N GLY A 22 0.37 14.67 -9.16
CA GLY A 22 1.70 15.22 -9.47
C GLY A 22 2.45 14.41 -10.51
N GLN A 23 2.46 13.09 -10.36
CA GLN A 23 3.11 12.18 -11.30
C GLN A 23 2.38 12.12 -12.64
N ALA A 24 1.04 11.98 -12.59
CA ALA A 24 0.23 11.86 -13.80
C ALA A 24 0.24 13.15 -14.63
N SER A 25 0.17 14.31 -13.98
CA SER A 25 0.19 15.60 -14.68
C SER A 25 1.55 15.92 -15.29
N SER A 26 2.63 15.43 -14.66
CA SER A 26 3.98 15.63 -15.16
C SER A 26 4.31 14.73 -16.35
N ASN A 27 3.69 13.56 -16.43
CA ASN A 27 3.95 12.59 -17.49
C ASN A 27 2.69 11.77 -17.81
N PRO A 28 1.68 12.40 -18.46
CA PRO A 28 0.37 11.78 -18.66
C PRO A 28 0.38 10.58 -19.61
N THR A 29 1.42 10.44 -20.44
CA THR A 29 1.51 9.28 -21.34
C THR A 29 2.06 8.03 -20.65
N SER A 30 2.76 8.21 -19.54
CA SER A 30 3.34 7.09 -18.77
C SER A 30 2.53 6.72 -17.54
N TRP A 31 1.78 7.66 -16.97
CA TRP A 31 1.09 7.46 -15.69
C TRP A 31 -0.37 7.89 -15.77
N ALA A 32 -1.27 6.94 -15.54
CA ALA A 32 -2.68 7.25 -15.39
C ALA A 32 -2.92 7.97 -14.05
N HIS A 33 -3.90 8.86 -14.01
CA HIS A 33 -4.33 9.48 -12.76
C HIS A 33 -5.23 8.50 -11.99
N ILE A 34 -4.79 8.07 -10.83
CA ILE A 34 -5.46 7.06 -10.01
C ILE A 34 -5.71 7.61 -8.61
N PHE A 35 -6.89 7.31 -8.08
CA PHE A 35 -7.25 7.59 -6.68
C PHE A 35 -7.18 6.28 -5.89
N VAL A 36 -6.58 6.35 -4.71
CA VAL A 36 -6.52 5.23 -3.78
C VAL A 36 -7.16 5.67 -2.47
N LYS A 37 -8.04 4.85 -1.93
CA LYS A 37 -8.68 5.14 -0.65
C LYS A 37 -8.49 3.95 0.29
N HIS A 38 -8.01 4.24 1.50
CA HIS A 38 -7.92 3.27 2.58
C HIS A 38 -8.85 3.75 3.69
N GLU A 39 -9.97 3.07 3.87
CA GLU A 39 -10.98 3.44 4.85
C GLU A 39 -11.04 2.41 5.97
N LYS A 40 -10.84 2.86 7.20
CA LYS A 40 -10.93 1.98 8.35
C LYS A 40 -12.40 1.62 8.59
N ILE A 41 -12.72 0.33 8.52
CA ILE A 41 -14.10 -0.16 8.65
C ILE A 41 -14.34 -0.93 9.95
N ASP A 42 -13.29 -1.37 10.63
CA ASP A 42 -13.37 -2.10 11.89
C ASP A 42 -11.96 -2.09 12.52
N ASP A 43 -11.81 -2.65 13.71
CA ASP A 43 -10.50 -2.75 14.35
C ASP A 43 -9.51 -3.46 13.43
N HIS A 44 -8.44 -2.74 13.07
CA HIS A 44 -7.36 -3.24 12.21
C HIS A 44 -7.81 -3.66 10.81
N LYS A 45 -9.03 -3.33 10.40
CA LYS A 45 -9.55 -3.69 9.08
C LYS A 45 -9.80 -2.45 8.24
N PHE A 46 -9.36 -2.51 6.98
CA PHE A 46 -9.49 -1.41 6.05
C PHE A 46 -10.09 -1.88 4.75
N LEU A 47 -11.02 -1.09 4.22
CA LEU A 47 -11.50 -1.24 2.85
C LEU A 47 -10.56 -0.42 1.98
N THR A 48 -9.84 -1.10 1.09
CA THR A 48 -8.94 -0.43 0.15
C THR A 48 -9.55 -0.46 -1.23
N SER A 49 -9.51 0.67 -1.92
CA SER A 49 -10.05 0.78 -3.27
C SER A 49 -9.14 1.63 -4.13
N SER A 50 -9.09 1.29 -5.42
CA SER A 50 -8.35 2.05 -6.42
C SER A 50 -9.27 2.28 -7.60
N ARG A 51 -9.27 3.51 -8.13
CA ARG A 51 -10.11 3.88 -9.25
C ARG A 51 -9.40 4.87 -10.16
N TYR A 52 -9.69 4.77 -11.44
CA TYR A 52 -9.18 5.74 -12.41
C TYR A 52 -9.96 7.03 -12.31
N ASN A 53 -9.30 8.16 -12.56
CA ASN A 53 -9.93 9.49 -12.55
C ASN A 53 -11.12 9.58 -13.51
N TYR A 54 -11.06 8.90 -14.65
CA TYR A 54 -12.13 8.93 -15.64
C TYR A 54 -13.34 8.03 -15.30
N GLU A 55 -13.19 7.17 -14.27
CA GLU A 55 -14.29 6.32 -13.77
C GLU A 55 -14.33 6.38 -12.24
N PRO A 56 -14.62 7.57 -11.65
CA PRO A 56 -14.50 7.74 -10.20
C PRO A 56 -15.51 6.95 -9.37
N ASN A 57 -16.61 6.53 -9.98
CA ASN A 57 -17.66 5.79 -9.27
C ASN A 57 -17.54 4.27 -9.43
N LYS A 58 -16.48 3.80 -10.10
CA LYS A 58 -16.32 2.37 -10.38
C LYS A 58 -14.89 1.95 -10.06
N PRO A 59 -14.62 1.50 -8.83
CA PRO A 59 -13.28 1.01 -8.49
C PRO A 59 -12.91 -0.18 -9.38
N TYR A 60 -11.67 -0.17 -9.90
CA TYR A 60 -11.18 -1.32 -10.63
C TYR A 60 -10.58 -2.38 -9.70
N ARG A 61 -10.35 -1.98 -8.45
CA ARG A 61 -9.81 -2.87 -7.41
C ARG A 61 -10.40 -2.44 -6.07
N GLU A 62 -10.99 -3.38 -5.36
CA GLU A 62 -11.54 -3.14 -4.04
C GLU A 62 -11.38 -4.40 -3.20
N GLN A 63 -10.85 -4.27 -2.00
CA GLN A 63 -10.65 -5.42 -1.12
C GLN A 63 -10.55 -4.97 0.33
N VAL A 64 -10.86 -5.90 1.23
CA VAL A 64 -10.70 -5.69 2.66
C VAL A 64 -9.37 -6.29 3.08
N VAL A 65 -8.55 -5.50 3.76
CA VAL A 65 -7.28 -5.95 4.31
C VAL A 65 -7.30 -5.87 5.82
N GLU A 66 -6.51 -6.69 6.48
CA GLU A 66 -6.39 -6.70 7.92
C GLU A 66 -4.94 -6.45 8.32
N VAL A 67 -4.73 -5.43 9.15
CA VAL A 67 -3.41 -5.10 9.69
C VAL A 67 -3.23 -5.92 10.97
N THR A 68 -2.17 -6.72 11.03
CA THR A 68 -1.89 -7.55 12.21
C THR A 68 -0.92 -6.85 13.14
N GLU A 69 -0.89 -7.29 14.40
CA GLU A 69 0.06 -6.77 15.38
C GLU A 69 1.50 -7.12 14.96
N PRO A 70 2.47 -6.23 15.27
CA PRO A 70 3.86 -6.49 14.93
C PRO A 70 4.38 -7.80 15.52
N VAL A 71 5.17 -8.51 14.72
CA VAL A 71 5.84 -9.75 15.11
C VAL A 71 7.34 -9.54 15.01
N VAL A 72 8.08 -9.92 16.03
CA VAL A 72 9.55 -9.80 16.02
C VAL A 72 10.15 -11.07 15.43
N LEU A 73 10.93 -10.91 14.37
CA LEU A 73 11.65 -12.01 13.71
C LEU A 73 13.15 -11.90 13.95
N GLY A 74 13.76 -13.01 14.34
CA GLY A 74 15.23 -13.15 14.43
C GLY A 74 15.91 -12.01 15.19
N ALA A 75 16.75 -11.24 14.53
CA ALA A 75 17.57 -10.18 15.11
C ALA A 75 16.77 -8.93 15.47
N GLN A 76 15.62 -9.08 16.11
CA GLN A 76 14.77 -7.99 16.58
C GLN A 76 14.18 -7.11 15.47
N VAL A 77 13.98 -7.69 14.29
CA VAL A 77 13.27 -7.00 13.21
C VAL A 77 11.78 -7.17 13.44
N SER A 78 11.09 -6.05 13.67
CA SER A 78 9.64 -6.05 13.84
C SER A 78 8.97 -5.91 12.48
N ILE A 79 7.98 -6.76 12.21
CA ILE A 79 7.21 -6.70 10.96
C ILE A 79 5.72 -6.60 11.25
N ILE A 80 5.02 -5.88 10.37
CA ILE A 80 3.56 -5.81 10.36
C ILE A 80 3.10 -6.53 9.11
N ILE A 81 2.23 -7.53 9.26
CA ILE A 81 1.66 -8.26 8.14
C ILE A 81 0.28 -7.67 7.84
N VAL A 82 0.11 -7.20 6.62
CA VAL A 82 -1.20 -6.76 6.13
C VAL A 82 -1.79 -7.91 5.32
N LYS A 83 -2.79 -8.57 5.90
CA LYS A 83 -3.43 -9.71 5.27
C LYS A 83 -4.39 -9.25 4.17
N ASN A 84 -4.27 -9.87 3.03
CA ASN A 84 -5.00 -9.52 1.83
C ASN A 84 -5.45 -10.81 1.13
N PRO A 85 -6.69 -10.90 0.65
CA PRO A 85 -7.17 -12.12 -0.03
C PRO A 85 -6.30 -12.61 -1.18
N ALA A 86 -5.68 -11.68 -1.90
CA ALA A 86 -4.83 -12.03 -3.04
C ALA A 86 -3.39 -12.32 -2.62
N CYS A 87 -2.84 -11.50 -1.72
CA CYS A 87 -1.41 -11.57 -1.40
C CYS A 87 -1.10 -10.75 -0.15
N ASP A 88 -0.62 -11.41 0.89
CA ASP A 88 -0.22 -10.70 2.11
C ASP A 88 0.99 -9.82 1.84
N MET A 89 1.01 -8.64 2.46
CA MET A 89 2.14 -7.71 2.41
C MET A 89 2.83 -7.67 3.77
N ILE A 90 4.13 -7.58 3.75
CA ILE A 90 4.96 -7.54 4.96
C ILE A 90 5.65 -6.18 5.01
N PHE A 91 5.40 -5.43 6.09
CA PHE A 91 5.97 -4.10 6.28
C PHE A 91 6.91 -4.06 7.48
N SER A 92 8.01 -3.32 7.35
CA SER A 92 8.89 -3.02 8.46
C SER A 92 9.19 -1.53 8.49
N TYR A 93 9.35 -0.98 9.71
CA TYR A 93 9.66 0.43 9.88
C TYR A 93 11.15 0.68 9.69
N ILE A 94 11.48 1.64 8.84
CA ILE A 94 12.86 2.06 8.57
C ILE A 94 13.06 3.42 9.23
N GLU A 95 13.72 3.42 10.37
CA GLU A 95 13.93 4.62 11.18
C GLU A 95 14.66 5.73 10.44
N SER A 96 15.71 5.38 9.70
CA SER A 96 16.52 6.36 8.98
C SER A 96 15.74 7.11 7.90
N GLU A 97 14.74 6.46 7.31
CA GLU A 97 13.92 7.03 6.24
C GLU A 97 12.55 7.49 6.75
N LYS A 98 12.21 7.17 7.98
CA LYS A 98 10.90 7.44 8.59
C LYS A 98 9.76 6.97 7.70
N MET A 99 9.81 5.68 7.36
CA MET A 99 8.81 5.06 6.50
C MET A 99 8.66 3.59 6.82
N PHE A 100 7.53 3.01 6.40
CA PHE A 100 7.35 1.56 6.41
C PHE A 100 7.65 1.05 5.00
N LEU A 101 8.59 0.11 4.93
CA LEU A 101 8.94 -0.53 3.67
C LEU A 101 8.22 -1.88 3.59
N GLY A 102 7.46 -2.09 2.53
CA GLY A 102 6.64 -3.28 2.35
C GLY A 102 7.00 -4.06 1.10
N HIS A 103 6.75 -5.37 1.18
CA HIS A 103 6.88 -6.27 0.03
C HIS A 103 5.88 -7.40 0.17
N SER A 104 5.53 -8.01 -0.96
CA SER A 104 4.64 -9.17 -0.96
C SER A 104 5.35 -10.39 -0.40
N CYS A 105 4.58 -11.32 0.20
CA CYS A 105 5.11 -12.60 0.63
C CYS A 105 5.45 -13.46 -0.59
N GLU A 106 6.26 -14.50 -0.38
CA GLU A 106 6.60 -15.43 -1.45
C GLU A 106 5.38 -16.24 -1.88
N GLY A 107 5.33 -16.57 -3.16
CA GLY A 107 4.28 -17.43 -3.71
C GLY A 107 2.97 -16.72 -4.03
N CYS A 108 2.95 -15.40 -4.00
CA CYS A 108 1.75 -14.66 -4.37
C CYS A 108 1.43 -14.82 -5.85
N MET A 109 0.15 -14.95 -6.15
CA MET A 109 -0.34 -15.17 -7.52
C MET A 109 -1.48 -14.21 -7.82
N TRP A 110 -1.54 -13.76 -9.07
CA TRP A 110 -2.65 -12.99 -9.60
C TRP A 110 -3.05 -13.58 -10.94
N LYS A 111 -4.30 -14.06 -11.06
CA LYS A 111 -4.79 -14.69 -12.29
C LYS A 111 -3.82 -15.76 -12.80
N ASP A 112 -3.39 -16.65 -11.91
CA ASP A 112 -2.48 -17.77 -12.20
C ASP A 112 -1.07 -17.35 -12.65
N LYS A 113 -0.68 -16.10 -12.42
CA LYS A 113 0.66 -15.60 -12.70
C LYS A 113 1.33 -15.13 -11.42
N PRO A 114 2.65 -15.29 -11.28
CA PRO A 114 3.37 -14.78 -10.12
C PRO A 114 3.19 -13.27 -9.97
N LEU A 115 2.94 -12.82 -8.74
CA LEU A 115 2.81 -11.41 -8.40
C LEU A 115 3.87 -11.03 -7.40
N GLU A 116 4.57 -9.92 -7.67
CA GLU A 116 5.50 -9.32 -6.74
C GLU A 116 5.07 -7.87 -6.54
N SER A 117 4.91 -7.45 -5.29
CA SER A 117 4.51 -6.09 -4.95
C SER A 117 5.49 -5.49 -3.95
N LYS A 118 5.70 -4.19 -4.06
CA LYS A 118 6.50 -3.40 -3.13
C LYS A 118 5.73 -2.14 -2.77
N ALA A 119 5.93 -1.65 -1.57
CA ALA A 119 5.27 -0.42 -1.12
C ALA A 119 6.17 0.35 -0.17
N ARG A 120 6.01 1.67 -0.16
CA ARG A 120 6.66 2.57 0.78
C ARG A 120 5.58 3.47 1.36
N LEU A 121 5.38 3.38 2.66
CA LEU A 121 4.35 4.17 3.35
C LEU A 121 5.02 5.22 4.21
N TYR A 122 4.75 6.48 3.90
CA TYR A 122 5.22 7.65 4.65
C TYR A 122 4.03 8.30 5.37
N LYS A 123 4.31 9.27 6.19
CA LYS A 123 3.27 10.02 6.89
C LYS A 123 2.23 10.62 5.94
N ASP A 124 2.66 11.10 4.78
CA ASP A 124 1.83 11.83 3.83
C ASP A 124 1.91 11.31 2.39
N LYS A 125 2.50 10.13 2.20
CA LYS A 125 2.71 9.56 0.86
C LYS A 125 2.60 8.04 0.91
N TYR A 126 2.22 7.47 -0.22
CA TYR A 126 2.17 6.03 -0.39
C TYR A 126 2.68 5.69 -1.79
N HIS A 127 3.79 4.98 -1.86
CA HIS A 127 4.40 4.59 -3.13
C HIS A 127 4.21 3.10 -3.34
N THR A 128 3.73 2.70 -4.51
CA THR A 128 3.48 1.29 -4.82
C THR A 128 4.11 0.86 -6.12
N TRP A 129 4.50 -0.40 -6.18
CA TRP A 129 5.05 -1.03 -7.37
C TRP A 129 4.56 -2.47 -7.43
N ASP A 130 3.98 -2.85 -8.56
CA ASP A 130 3.50 -4.20 -8.78
C ASP A 130 4.09 -4.76 -10.07
N LYS A 131 4.57 -5.99 -10.02
CA LYS A 131 5.04 -6.73 -11.17
C LYS A 131 4.28 -8.04 -11.23
N GLY A 132 3.62 -8.29 -12.34
CA GLY A 132 2.82 -9.48 -12.48
C GLY A 132 2.47 -9.75 -13.93
N TYR A 133 1.26 -10.21 -14.11
CA TYR A 133 0.76 -10.63 -15.41
C TYR A 133 0.92 -9.58 -16.52
N TRP A 134 0.76 -8.31 -16.21
CA TRP A 134 0.76 -7.23 -17.20
C TRP A 134 2.08 -6.47 -17.29
N GLN A 135 3.18 -7.06 -16.88
CA GLN A 135 4.47 -6.38 -16.75
C GLN A 135 4.35 -5.13 -15.89
N GLY A 136 4.97 -5.12 -14.76
CA GLY A 136 4.89 -4.01 -13.83
C GLY A 136 5.32 -2.68 -14.43
N SER A 137 4.90 -1.61 -13.81
CA SER A 137 5.32 -0.26 -14.18
C SER A 137 6.82 -0.10 -14.05
N GLU A 138 7.40 0.77 -14.87
CA GLU A 138 8.81 1.12 -14.78
C GLU A 138 9.06 2.08 -13.63
N GLY A 139 8.76 1.67 -12.42
CA GLY A 139 8.92 2.50 -11.24
C GLY A 139 7.68 2.49 -10.38
N PHE A 140 7.74 3.23 -9.28
CA PHE A 140 6.66 3.28 -8.31
C PHE A 140 5.61 4.31 -8.70
N PHE A 141 4.34 4.00 -8.46
CA PHE A 141 3.32 5.02 -8.40
C PHE A 141 3.55 5.86 -7.15
N HIS A 142 3.49 7.17 -7.29
CA HIS A 142 3.70 8.12 -6.21
C HIS A 142 2.37 8.76 -5.84
N PHE A 143 1.71 8.21 -4.82
CA PHE A 143 0.46 8.74 -4.32
C PHE A 143 0.72 9.70 -3.16
N ASP A 144 0.15 10.88 -3.24
CA ASP A 144 0.21 11.88 -2.17
C ASP A 144 -1.10 11.87 -1.40
N LYS A 145 -1.02 12.00 -0.08
CA LYS A 145 -2.19 11.99 0.79
C LYS A 145 -2.95 13.31 0.66
N SER A 146 -4.27 13.20 0.49
CA SER A 146 -5.14 14.36 0.46
C SER A 146 -5.51 14.76 1.88
N TYR A 147 -5.31 16.01 2.22
CA TYR A 147 -5.75 16.57 3.50
C TYR A 147 -6.97 17.44 3.24
N LYS A 148 -8.05 17.13 3.92
CA LYS A 148 -9.28 17.91 3.83
C LYS A 148 -9.53 18.64 5.12
#